data_8d1b65e9091d40dc4161fb29198035a9
#
_entry.id   8d1b65e9091d40dc4161fb29198035a9
#
_cell.length_a   1.000
_cell.length_b   1.000
_cell.length_c   1.000
_cell.angle_alpha   90.00
_cell.angle_beta   90.00
_cell.angle_gamma   90.00
#
_symmetry.space_group_name_H-M   'P 1'
#
loop_
_entity.id
_entity.type
_entity.pdbx_description
1 polymer ?
#
loop_
_entity_poly.entity_id
_entity_poly.type
_entity_poly.pdbx_seq_one_letter_code
_entity_poly.pdbx_strand_id
1 'polypeptide(L)'
;VIKKFSKELSKENDEAYFVMDSATYIEDNVKEISPLVKWISRVPETISEAKKLVEETSIEEMSKSSIEGYSYRGYTNSYGGVEQKWLVIFSEKGYDREIKTLNKSIGKERENIETGLWHFMNTEFNCQEDGISELNNKAAKWKYHKISDVNVEEVNKTGKRGRPKKDTQDLKKVYKIKVGFEKDEMRIGREKNKKGKFIVATNDIKLDDNEALKEYKGQQSVERGFRFLKDPLFFASSVFLKKPERIVSLGMVMVLSLLIYSVAQFKLRKALKECGETIPDQKGKPTAKPTMRRVFQMFEGISLLIKLRNGVERIAGMLNLREIHRKILALLGKSYEKMYLC
;
A
#
# COMPACT_ATOMS: atom_id res chain seq x y z
N VAL A 1 12.14 20.96 -10.28
CA VAL A 1 11.88 21.58 -8.98
C VAL A 1 13.11 21.53 -8.12
N ILE A 2 13.68 20.34 -7.80
CA ILE A 2 14.87 20.20 -6.92
C ILE A 2 16.04 21.06 -7.40
N LYS A 3 16.39 21.04 -8.69
CA LYS A 3 17.47 21.89 -9.27
C LYS A 3 17.26 23.40 -9.04
N LYS A 4 16.01 23.88 -9.01
CA LYS A 4 15.70 25.30 -8.84
C LYS A 4 15.82 25.73 -7.37
N PHE A 5 15.45 24.85 -6.44
CA PHE A 5 15.38 25.15 -5.01
C PHE A 5 16.54 24.57 -4.18
N SER A 6 17.36 23.67 -4.76
CA SER A 6 18.48 23.06 -4.03
C SER A 6 19.46 24.09 -3.47
N LYS A 7 19.75 25.15 -4.24
CA LYS A 7 20.66 26.24 -3.80
C LYS A 7 20.09 27.10 -2.67
N GLU A 8 18.78 27.21 -2.58
CA GLU A 8 18.09 27.98 -1.51
C GLU A 8 17.95 27.12 -0.25
N LEU A 9 17.62 25.83 -0.42
CA LEU A 9 17.40 24.90 0.67
C LEU A 9 18.70 24.39 1.31
N SER A 10 19.76 24.22 0.53
CA SER A 10 21.09 23.86 1.06
C SER A 10 21.77 24.97 1.86
N LYS A 11 21.36 26.23 1.69
CA LYS A 11 21.88 27.35 2.48
C LYS A 11 21.30 27.44 3.88
N GLU A 12 20.11 26.89 4.08
CA GLU A 12 19.39 26.99 5.38
C GLU A 12 19.59 25.77 6.28
N ASN A 13 19.94 24.59 5.74
CA ASN A 13 20.07 23.35 6.52
C ASN A 13 20.96 22.33 5.82
N ASP A 14 22.25 22.27 6.15
CA ASP A 14 23.20 21.26 5.65
C ASP A 14 22.84 19.81 6.08
N GLU A 15 21.94 19.64 7.03
CA GLU A 15 21.51 18.34 7.57
C GLU A 15 20.17 17.82 7.02
N ALA A 16 19.51 18.57 6.11
CA ALA A 16 18.21 18.19 5.59
C ALA A 16 18.29 17.11 4.50
N TYR A 17 17.48 16.06 4.62
CA TYR A 17 17.33 15.01 3.62
C TYR A 17 16.12 15.26 2.73
N PHE A 18 16.30 15.13 1.41
CA PHE A 18 15.21 15.13 0.45
C PHE A 18 14.65 13.71 0.30
N VAL A 19 13.45 13.48 0.84
CA VAL A 19 12.79 12.19 0.65
C VAL A 19 12.04 12.19 -0.68
N MET A 20 12.43 11.28 -1.58
CA MET A 20 11.93 11.21 -2.95
C MET A 20 11.06 9.97 -3.17
N ASP A 21 10.12 10.07 -4.11
CA ASP A 21 9.33 8.93 -4.56
C ASP A 21 10.17 7.98 -5.44
N SER A 22 9.82 6.71 -5.44
CA SER A 22 10.47 5.67 -6.26
C SER A 22 10.44 5.97 -7.76
N ALA A 23 9.45 6.72 -8.26
CA ALA A 23 9.39 7.17 -9.64
C ALA A 23 10.54 8.14 -10.02
N THR A 24 11.14 8.81 -9.04
CA THR A 24 12.29 9.71 -9.23
C THR A 24 13.61 8.94 -9.26
N TYR A 25 13.63 7.70 -8.78
CA TYR A 25 14.83 6.87 -8.67
C TYR A 25 15.16 6.21 -10.01
N ILE A 26 15.69 7.00 -10.93
CA ILE A 26 16.23 6.59 -12.23
C ILE A 26 17.67 7.11 -12.34
N GLU A 27 18.52 6.43 -13.11
CA GLU A 27 19.96 6.70 -13.20
C GLU A 27 20.29 8.17 -13.44
N ASP A 28 19.67 8.79 -14.46
CA ASP A 28 19.90 10.18 -14.81
C ASP A 28 19.57 11.15 -13.66
N ASN A 29 18.44 10.94 -13.00
CA ASN A 29 18.03 11.78 -11.88
C ASN A 29 18.96 11.61 -10.67
N VAL A 30 19.30 10.36 -10.34
CA VAL A 30 20.20 10.04 -9.23
C VAL A 30 21.56 10.69 -9.45
N LYS A 31 22.12 10.58 -10.65
CA LYS A 31 23.39 11.19 -11.04
C LYS A 31 23.38 12.71 -10.95
N GLU A 32 22.27 13.35 -11.38
CA GLU A 32 22.14 14.80 -11.36
C GLU A 32 21.87 15.39 -9.97
N ILE A 33 21.13 14.68 -9.13
CA ILE A 33 20.68 15.19 -7.82
C ILE A 33 21.71 14.93 -6.72
N SER A 34 22.44 13.82 -6.81
CA SER A 34 23.39 13.41 -5.75
C SER A 34 24.49 14.43 -5.41
N PRO A 35 25.04 15.19 -6.36
CA PRO A 35 26.01 16.24 -6.03
C PRO A 35 25.39 17.49 -5.37
N LEU A 36 24.05 17.65 -5.46
CA LEU A 36 23.36 18.87 -5.05
C LEU A 36 22.81 18.79 -3.64
N VAL A 37 22.30 17.62 -3.24
CA VAL A 37 21.59 17.44 -1.97
C VAL A 37 21.76 16.01 -1.43
N LYS A 38 21.61 15.87 -0.13
CA LYS A 38 21.42 14.56 0.51
C LYS A 38 19.98 14.10 0.29
N TRP A 39 19.80 12.85 -0.09
CA TRP A 39 18.49 12.33 -0.40
C TRP A 39 18.28 10.91 0.12
N ILE A 40 17.00 10.57 0.30
CA ILE A 40 16.53 9.22 0.63
C ILE A 40 15.39 8.89 -0.33
N SER A 41 15.44 7.73 -0.97
CA SER A 41 14.41 7.29 -1.92
C SER A 41 14.12 5.80 -1.80
N ARG A 42 12.89 5.39 -2.10
CA ARG A 42 12.57 3.99 -2.29
C ARG A 42 13.11 3.51 -3.64
N VAL A 43 13.83 2.39 -3.63
CA VAL A 43 14.33 1.75 -4.85
C VAL A 43 13.20 0.98 -5.51
N PRO A 44 12.95 1.15 -6.83
CA PRO A 44 11.96 0.38 -7.56
C PRO A 44 12.31 -1.11 -7.62
N GLU A 45 11.30 -1.96 -7.45
CA GLU A 45 11.47 -3.42 -7.57
C GLU A 45 11.73 -3.90 -9.02
N THR A 46 11.68 -2.98 -9.98
CA THR A 46 12.03 -3.26 -11.39
C THR A 46 13.53 -3.39 -11.61
N ILE A 47 14.35 -2.86 -10.70
CA ILE A 47 15.81 -2.96 -10.76
C ILE A 47 16.23 -4.38 -10.38
N SER A 48 16.97 -5.06 -11.27
CA SER A 48 17.36 -6.47 -11.13
C SER A 48 18.17 -6.75 -9.86
N GLU A 49 19.12 -5.86 -9.54
CA GLU A 49 19.95 -5.95 -8.33
C GLU A 49 19.13 -5.78 -7.05
N ALA A 50 18.19 -4.84 -7.06
CA ALA A 50 17.28 -4.64 -5.93
C ALA A 50 16.40 -5.88 -5.68
N LYS A 51 15.88 -6.47 -6.75
CA LYS A 51 15.08 -7.69 -6.68
C LYS A 51 15.90 -8.86 -6.12
N LYS A 52 17.12 -9.05 -6.62
CA LYS A 52 18.04 -10.08 -6.14
C LYS A 52 18.35 -9.90 -4.66
N LEU A 53 18.65 -8.67 -4.23
CA LEU A 53 18.99 -8.35 -2.85
C LEU A 53 17.83 -8.63 -1.89
N VAL A 54 16.59 -8.30 -2.29
CA VAL A 54 15.37 -8.63 -1.52
C VAL A 54 15.17 -10.14 -1.39
N GLU A 55 15.46 -10.90 -2.44
CA GLU A 55 15.36 -12.37 -2.44
C GLU A 55 16.41 -13.04 -1.56
N GLU A 56 17.64 -12.54 -1.57
CA GLU A 56 18.78 -13.15 -0.87
C GLU A 56 18.85 -12.77 0.61
N THR A 57 18.35 -11.58 0.98
CA THR A 57 18.43 -11.14 2.38
C THR A 57 17.45 -11.92 3.26
N SER A 58 17.96 -12.71 4.22
CA SER A 58 17.12 -13.38 5.22
C SER A 58 16.65 -12.39 6.30
N ILE A 59 15.43 -12.60 6.82
CA ILE A 59 14.90 -11.80 7.94
C ILE A 59 15.73 -12.01 9.21
N GLU A 60 16.30 -13.20 9.39
CA GLU A 60 17.12 -13.57 10.54
C GLU A 60 18.43 -12.78 10.61
N GLU A 61 18.91 -12.31 9.46
CA GLU A 61 20.13 -11.50 9.34
C GLU A 61 19.89 -10.00 9.51
N MET A 62 18.64 -9.58 9.73
CA MET A 62 18.26 -8.19 9.87
C MET A 62 18.33 -7.71 11.32
N SER A 63 18.84 -6.52 11.54
CA SER A 63 18.80 -5.82 12.82
C SER A 63 17.41 -5.24 13.08
N LYS A 64 16.93 -5.31 14.33
CA LYS A 64 15.66 -4.70 14.72
C LYS A 64 15.78 -3.18 14.73
N SER A 65 14.77 -2.51 14.18
CA SER A 65 14.66 -1.05 14.23
C SER A 65 14.09 -0.56 15.56
N SER A 66 14.39 0.69 15.92
CA SER A 66 13.68 1.39 17.00
C SER A 66 12.20 1.67 16.66
N ILE A 67 11.82 1.54 15.40
CA ILE A 67 10.43 1.60 14.95
C ILE A 67 9.82 0.19 15.05
N GLU A 68 8.84 0.04 15.92
CA GLU A 68 8.16 -1.24 16.16
C GLU A 68 7.63 -1.88 14.86
N GLY A 69 7.91 -3.18 14.68
CA GLY A 69 7.49 -3.97 13.52
C GLY A 69 8.34 -3.74 12.27
N TYR A 70 9.55 -3.18 12.43
CA TYR A 70 10.53 -3.02 11.35
C TYR A 70 11.86 -3.65 11.71
N SER A 71 12.50 -4.26 10.69
CA SER A 71 13.89 -4.72 10.73
C SER A 71 14.59 -4.24 9.46
N TYR A 72 15.91 -4.13 9.48
CA TYR A 72 16.70 -3.63 8.36
C TYR A 72 18.06 -4.29 8.25
N ARG A 73 18.66 -4.24 7.05
CA ARG A 73 20.05 -4.58 6.79
C ARG A 73 20.63 -3.65 5.72
N GLY A 74 21.76 -3.02 6.04
CA GLY A 74 22.44 -2.08 5.15
C GLY A 74 23.42 -2.79 4.19
N TYR A 75 23.51 -2.25 2.98
CA TYR A 75 24.44 -2.68 1.94
C TYR A 75 25.00 -1.45 1.22
N THR A 76 26.26 -1.51 0.81
CA THR A 76 26.85 -0.50 -0.08
C THR A 76 26.64 -0.96 -1.52
N ASN A 77 26.13 -0.10 -2.38
CA ASN A 77 25.91 -0.38 -3.79
C ASN A 77 26.24 0.85 -4.63
N SER A 78 26.40 0.67 -5.94
CA SER A 78 26.57 1.75 -6.91
C SER A 78 25.46 1.68 -7.95
N TYR A 79 24.71 2.78 -8.12
CA TYR A 79 23.65 2.87 -9.12
C TYR A 79 23.72 4.24 -9.81
N GLY A 80 23.64 4.25 -11.16
CA GLY A 80 23.81 5.47 -11.95
C GLY A 80 25.18 6.14 -11.77
N GLY A 81 26.24 5.37 -11.44
CA GLY A 81 27.57 5.90 -11.16
C GLY A 81 27.71 6.63 -9.82
N VAL A 82 26.72 6.53 -8.94
CA VAL A 82 26.71 7.11 -7.60
C VAL A 82 26.81 5.99 -6.57
N GLU A 83 27.80 6.08 -5.67
CA GLU A 83 27.91 5.20 -4.52
C GLU A 83 26.80 5.53 -3.52
N GLN A 84 26.10 4.49 -3.03
CA GLN A 84 24.90 4.63 -2.23
C GLN A 84 24.88 3.57 -1.12
N LYS A 85 24.19 3.89 -0.05
CA LYS A 85 23.76 2.91 0.94
C LYS A 85 22.35 2.44 0.57
N TRP A 86 22.19 1.13 0.39
CA TRP A 86 20.91 0.46 0.19
C TRP A 86 20.48 -0.25 1.47
N LEU A 87 19.32 0.09 1.98
CA LEU A 87 18.75 -0.49 3.17
C LEU A 87 17.61 -1.45 2.77
N VAL A 88 17.81 -2.74 2.92
CA VAL A 88 16.71 -3.71 2.84
C VAL A 88 15.94 -3.61 4.13
N ILE A 89 14.67 -3.25 4.04
CA ILE A 89 13.77 -3.04 5.17
C ILE A 89 12.69 -4.10 5.13
N PHE A 90 12.44 -4.75 6.26
CA PHE A 90 11.31 -5.64 6.47
C PHE A 90 10.25 -4.96 7.33
N SER A 91 8.98 -5.13 6.96
CA SER A 91 7.82 -4.61 7.68
C SER A 91 6.86 -5.74 8.02
N GLU A 92 6.66 -6.05 9.30
CA GLU A 92 5.74 -7.10 9.76
C GLU A 92 4.31 -6.89 9.23
N LYS A 93 3.79 -5.67 9.36
CA LYS A 93 2.44 -5.32 8.84
C LYS A 93 2.35 -5.41 7.32
N GLY A 94 3.45 -5.09 6.63
CA GLY A 94 3.58 -5.27 5.17
C GLY A 94 3.51 -6.75 4.82
N TYR A 95 4.30 -7.56 5.50
CA TYR A 95 4.37 -9.01 5.34
C TYR A 95 3.00 -9.67 5.51
N ASP A 96 2.31 -9.41 6.63
CA ASP A 96 0.99 -9.99 6.91
C ASP A 96 -0.03 -9.67 5.82
N ARG A 97 -0.03 -8.43 5.32
CA ARG A 97 -0.93 -8.00 4.24
C ARG A 97 -0.61 -8.71 2.93
N GLU A 98 0.67 -8.80 2.58
CA GLU A 98 1.13 -9.38 1.34
C GLU A 98 1.00 -10.91 1.34
N ILE A 99 1.23 -11.58 2.48
CA ILE A 99 0.97 -13.02 2.66
C ILE A 99 -0.51 -13.34 2.49
N LYS A 100 -1.41 -12.53 3.05
CA LYS A 100 -2.87 -12.71 2.82
C LYS A 100 -3.22 -12.65 1.35
N THR A 101 -2.60 -11.71 0.62
CA THR A 101 -2.81 -11.54 -0.83
C THR A 101 -2.23 -12.73 -1.60
N LEU A 102 -1.03 -13.19 -1.24
CA LEU A 102 -0.39 -14.36 -1.83
C LEU A 102 -1.25 -15.62 -1.65
N ASN A 103 -1.69 -15.89 -0.42
CA ASN A 103 -2.54 -17.04 -0.11
C ASN A 103 -3.86 -17.03 -0.90
N LYS A 104 -4.46 -15.85 -1.06
CA LYS A 104 -5.65 -15.69 -1.91
C LYS A 104 -5.34 -16.00 -3.39
N SER A 105 -4.17 -15.58 -3.88
CA SER A 105 -3.74 -15.84 -5.26
C SER A 105 -3.47 -17.33 -5.49
N ILE A 106 -2.84 -18.02 -4.52
CA ILE A 106 -2.62 -19.47 -4.55
C ILE A 106 -3.96 -20.22 -4.57
N GLY A 107 -4.92 -19.82 -3.73
CA GLY A 107 -6.26 -20.44 -3.71
C GLY A 107 -7.00 -20.25 -5.02
N LYS A 108 -6.97 -19.02 -5.58
CA LYS A 108 -7.60 -18.74 -6.89
C LYS A 108 -6.95 -19.51 -8.03
N GLU A 109 -5.63 -19.66 -8.03
CA GLU A 109 -4.92 -20.47 -9.03
C GLU A 109 -5.34 -21.94 -8.92
N ARG A 110 -5.46 -22.49 -7.70
CA ARG A 110 -5.94 -23.85 -7.46
C ARG A 110 -7.32 -24.09 -8.08
N GLU A 111 -8.30 -23.22 -7.80
CA GLU A 111 -9.65 -23.31 -8.35
C GLU A 111 -9.64 -23.30 -9.89
N ASN A 112 -8.83 -22.43 -10.48
CA ASN A 112 -8.67 -22.35 -11.94
C ASN A 112 -8.04 -23.62 -12.53
N ILE A 113 -7.05 -24.21 -11.85
CA ILE A 113 -6.41 -25.45 -12.24
C ILE A 113 -7.41 -26.61 -12.15
N GLU A 114 -8.13 -26.75 -11.05
CA GLU A 114 -9.15 -27.77 -10.85
C GLU A 114 -10.18 -27.75 -11.99
N THR A 115 -10.70 -26.57 -12.31
CA THR A 115 -11.66 -26.40 -13.41
C THR A 115 -11.03 -26.72 -14.77
N GLY A 116 -9.83 -26.22 -15.02
CA GLY A 116 -9.10 -26.45 -16.28
C GLY A 116 -8.70 -27.90 -16.49
N LEU A 117 -8.27 -28.59 -15.44
CA LEU A 117 -7.93 -30.01 -15.48
C LEU A 117 -9.17 -30.90 -15.61
N TRP A 118 -10.31 -30.54 -15.02
CA TRP A 118 -11.55 -31.27 -15.19
C TRP A 118 -11.95 -31.34 -16.67
N HIS A 119 -11.87 -30.25 -17.41
CA HIS A 119 -12.11 -30.22 -18.85
C HIS A 119 -11.05 -31.01 -19.61
N PHE A 120 -9.78 -30.84 -19.25
CA PHE A 120 -8.65 -31.50 -19.89
C PHE A 120 -8.73 -33.04 -19.75
N MET A 121 -9.00 -33.57 -18.56
CA MET A 121 -9.11 -34.99 -18.28
C MET A 121 -10.27 -35.66 -19.01
N ASN A 122 -11.30 -34.87 -19.39
CA ASN A 122 -12.41 -35.35 -20.22
C ASN A 122 -12.14 -35.25 -21.75
N THR A 123 -11.02 -34.62 -22.14
CA THR A 123 -10.61 -34.50 -23.54
C THR A 123 -9.95 -35.81 -24.00
N GLU A 124 -10.26 -36.22 -25.23
CA GLU A 124 -9.72 -37.41 -25.86
C GLU A 124 -8.65 -37.03 -26.88
N PHE A 125 -7.51 -37.63 -26.79
CA PHE A 125 -6.37 -37.39 -27.66
C PHE A 125 -6.17 -38.58 -28.60
N ASN A 126 -5.80 -38.34 -29.88
CA ASN A 126 -5.46 -39.39 -30.83
C ASN A 126 -4.04 -39.93 -30.60
N CYS A 127 -3.18 -39.15 -29.94
CA CYS A 127 -1.80 -39.50 -29.60
C CYS A 127 -1.54 -39.11 -28.13
N GLN A 128 -0.81 -39.95 -27.43
CA GLN A 128 -0.39 -39.71 -26.04
C GLN A 128 0.51 -38.47 -25.95
N GLU A 129 1.41 -38.29 -26.90
CA GLU A 129 2.39 -37.20 -26.93
C GLU A 129 1.71 -35.82 -27.04
N ASP A 130 0.67 -35.72 -27.90
CA ASP A 130 -0.11 -34.48 -28.03
C ASP A 130 -0.78 -34.08 -26.73
N GLY A 131 -1.35 -35.06 -26.02
CA GLY A 131 -1.99 -34.80 -24.74
C GLY A 131 -0.99 -34.36 -23.66
N ILE A 132 0.18 -34.98 -23.59
CA ILE A 132 1.25 -34.61 -22.65
C ILE A 132 1.81 -33.22 -23.00
N SER A 133 1.98 -32.92 -24.28
CA SER A 133 2.43 -31.59 -24.74
C SER A 133 1.44 -30.49 -24.34
N GLU A 134 0.14 -30.72 -24.53
CA GLU A 134 -0.89 -29.76 -24.12
C GLU A 134 -0.93 -29.59 -22.60
N LEU A 135 -0.77 -30.67 -21.84
CA LEU A 135 -0.65 -30.62 -20.38
C LEU A 135 0.51 -29.72 -19.93
N ASN A 136 1.69 -29.94 -20.52
CA ASN A 136 2.90 -29.16 -20.18
C ASN A 136 2.71 -27.69 -20.52
N ASN A 137 2.07 -27.36 -21.63
CA ASN A 137 1.74 -25.99 -22.02
C ASN A 137 0.76 -25.31 -21.02
N LYS A 138 -0.17 -26.07 -20.46
CA LYS A 138 -1.06 -25.58 -19.39
C LYS A 138 -0.29 -25.39 -18.10
N ALA A 139 0.51 -26.35 -17.68
CA ALA A 139 1.29 -26.33 -16.45
C ALA A 139 2.38 -25.24 -16.43
N ALA A 140 2.94 -24.90 -17.59
CA ALA A 140 3.91 -23.81 -17.72
C ALA A 140 3.35 -22.43 -17.29
N LYS A 141 2.02 -22.28 -17.29
CA LYS A 141 1.34 -21.04 -16.83
C LYS A 141 1.10 -21.00 -15.33
N TRP A 142 1.31 -22.10 -14.61
CA TRP A 142 1.10 -22.17 -13.19
C TRP A 142 2.27 -21.52 -12.45
N LYS A 143 1.93 -20.68 -11.48
CA LYS A 143 2.92 -19.94 -10.69
C LYS A 143 3.24 -20.62 -9.37
N TYR A 144 2.24 -21.24 -8.75
CA TYR A 144 2.31 -21.75 -7.39
C TYR A 144 2.05 -23.26 -7.27
N HIS A 145 1.71 -23.89 -8.39
CA HIS A 145 1.43 -25.32 -8.43
C HIS A 145 2.29 -26.00 -9.49
N LYS A 146 2.48 -27.29 -9.32
CA LYS A 146 3.17 -28.18 -10.25
C LYS A 146 2.38 -29.49 -10.43
N ILE A 147 2.67 -30.22 -11.49
CA ILE A 147 2.12 -31.54 -11.72
C ILE A 147 2.72 -32.49 -10.67
N SER A 148 1.89 -33.32 -10.02
CA SER A 148 2.33 -34.37 -9.08
C SER A 148 2.43 -35.72 -9.77
N ASP A 149 1.39 -36.11 -10.50
CA ASP A 149 1.30 -37.41 -11.17
C ASP A 149 0.55 -37.26 -12.51
N VAL A 150 0.92 -38.13 -13.45
CA VAL A 150 0.28 -38.22 -14.76
C VAL A 150 0.03 -39.68 -15.05
N ASN A 151 -1.22 -40.03 -15.32
CA ASN A 151 -1.61 -41.36 -15.74
C ASN A 151 -2.32 -41.30 -17.11
N VAL A 152 -1.89 -42.14 -18.06
CA VAL A 152 -2.47 -42.21 -19.41
C VAL A 152 -3.32 -43.44 -19.52
N GLU A 153 -4.61 -43.25 -19.74
CA GLU A 153 -5.57 -44.32 -19.95
C GLU A 153 -5.84 -44.50 -21.47
N GLU A 154 -5.58 -45.66 -22.00
CA GLU A 154 -5.98 -46.03 -23.36
C GLU A 154 -7.44 -46.50 -23.35
N VAL A 155 -8.26 -45.85 -24.17
CA VAL A 155 -9.68 -46.17 -24.29
C VAL A 155 -9.97 -46.58 -25.76
N ASN A 156 -10.48 -47.77 -25.94
CA ASN A 156 -10.89 -48.25 -27.24
C ASN A 156 -12.32 -47.82 -27.56
N LYS A 157 -12.51 -47.04 -28.60
CA LYS A 157 -13.82 -46.59 -29.08
C LYS A 157 -14.24 -47.28 -30.38
N THR A 158 -15.49 -47.73 -30.42
CA THR A 158 -16.12 -48.17 -31.66
C THR A 158 -16.54 -46.94 -32.48
N GLY A 159 -16.07 -46.83 -33.73
CA GLY A 159 -16.24 -45.66 -34.59
C GLY A 159 -17.67 -45.34 -35.05
N LYS A 160 -18.70 -46.07 -34.62
CA LYS A 160 -20.10 -45.89 -35.06
C LYS A 160 -21.05 -45.75 -33.84
N ARG A 161 -21.95 -44.75 -33.88
CA ARG A 161 -23.09 -44.66 -32.96
C ARG A 161 -24.04 -45.84 -33.21
N GLY A 162 -24.23 -46.69 -32.19
CA GLY A 162 -25.15 -47.82 -32.22
C GLY A 162 -24.60 -49.03 -31.48
N ARG A 163 -25.44 -50.07 -31.26
CA ARG A 163 -25.05 -51.33 -30.61
C ARG A 163 -23.96 -52.03 -31.44
N PRO A 164 -22.80 -52.35 -30.86
CA PRO A 164 -21.68 -52.95 -31.60
C PRO A 164 -22.12 -54.29 -32.17
N LYS A 165 -21.90 -54.52 -33.51
CA LYS A 165 -21.96 -55.84 -34.11
C LYS A 165 -20.73 -56.65 -33.72
N LYS A 166 -20.89 -57.98 -33.53
CA LYS A 166 -19.88 -58.88 -32.99
C LYS A 166 -18.53 -58.95 -33.78
N ASP A 167 -18.43 -58.32 -34.97
CA ASP A 167 -17.27 -58.40 -35.89
C ASP A 167 -16.71 -57.02 -36.30
N THR A 168 -16.81 -55.98 -35.47
CA THR A 168 -16.24 -54.67 -35.83
C THR A 168 -14.78 -54.58 -35.35
N GLN A 169 -13.82 -54.83 -36.26
CA GLN A 169 -12.38 -54.68 -36.06
C GLN A 169 -11.84 -53.23 -36.07
N ASP A 170 -12.69 -52.20 -36.27
CA ASP A 170 -12.31 -50.80 -36.28
C ASP A 170 -12.46 -50.18 -34.87
N LEU A 171 -11.57 -50.58 -33.96
CA LEU A 171 -11.40 -49.94 -32.65
C LEU A 171 -10.42 -48.78 -32.81
N LYS A 172 -10.92 -47.55 -32.76
CA LYS A 172 -10.06 -46.37 -32.69
C LYS A 172 -9.54 -46.23 -31.27
N LYS A 173 -8.22 -46.27 -31.11
CA LYS A 173 -7.56 -46.00 -29.83
C LYS A 173 -7.57 -44.50 -29.58
N VAL A 174 -8.04 -44.09 -28.40
CA VAL A 174 -7.96 -42.70 -27.90
C VAL A 174 -7.36 -42.73 -26.51
N TYR A 175 -6.67 -41.66 -26.18
CA TYR A 175 -5.95 -41.53 -24.91
C TYR A 175 -6.63 -40.48 -24.06
N LYS A 176 -6.85 -40.78 -22.77
CA LYS A 176 -7.28 -39.85 -21.74
C LYS A 176 -6.16 -39.71 -20.75
N ILE A 177 -5.87 -38.47 -20.37
CA ILE A 177 -4.78 -38.17 -19.42
C ILE A 177 -5.38 -37.74 -18.11
N LYS A 178 -5.13 -38.51 -17.06
CA LYS A 178 -5.45 -38.16 -15.70
C LYS A 178 -4.26 -37.48 -15.05
N VAL A 179 -4.49 -36.36 -14.37
CA VAL A 179 -3.44 -35.48 -13.85
C VAL A 179 -3.76 -35.13 -12.40
N GLY A 180 -2.78 -35.37 -11.54
CA GLY A 180 -2.73 -34.79 -10.22
C GLY A 180 -1.88 -33.51 -10.22
N PHE A 181 -2.14 -32.64 -9.29
CA PHE A 181 -1.33 -31.46 -9.06
C PHE A 181 -1.18 -31.15 -7.58
N GLU A 182 -0.09 -30.50 -7.24
CA GLU A 182 0.23 -30.13 -5.87
C GLU A 182 0.83 -28.71 -5.81
N LYS A 183 0.93 -28.15 -4.60
CA LYS A 183 1.62 -26.88 -4.40
C LYS A 183 3.11 -27.02 -4.67
N ASP A 184 3.68 -26.06 -5.37
CA ASP A 184 5.14 -25.94 -5.49
C ASP A 184 5.67 -25.17 -4.27
N GLU A 185 5.94 -25.87 -3.19
CA GLU A 185 6.40 -25.27 -1.93
C GLU A 185 7.72 -24.50 -2.08
N MET A 186 8.59 -24.88 -3.03
CA MET A 186 9.82 -24.15 -3.31
C MET A 186 9.53 -22.78 -3.93
N ARG A 187 8.66 -22.70 -4.93
CA ARG A 187 8.27 -21.43 -5.54
C ARG A 187 7.50 -20.55 -4.56
N ILE A 188 6.56 -21.15 -3.81
CA ILE A 188 5.80 -20.45 -2.77
C ILE A 188 6.75 -19.92 -1.69
N GLY A 189 7.72 -20.69 -1.26
CA GLY A 189 8.74 -20.30 -0.26
C GLY A 189 9.56 -19.09 -0.73
N ARG A 190 10.03 -19.09 -2.00
CA ARG A 190 10.74 -17.95 -2.60
C ARG A 190 9.86 -16.70 -2.65
N GLU A 191 8.59 -16.85 -3.04
CA GLU A 191 7.66 -15.72 -3.06
C GLU A 191 7.37 -15.18 -1.65
N LYS A 192 7.21 -16.06 -0.64
CA LYS A 192 7.05 -15.64 0.77
C LYS A 192 8.26 -14.85 1.26
N ASN A 193 9.47 -15.28 0.90
CA ASN A 193 10.70 -14.60 1.32
C ASN A 193 10.81 -13.15 0.81
N LYS A 194 10.18 -12.83 -0.32
CA LYS A 194 10.16 -11.45 -0.85
C LYS A 194 9.18 -10.54 -0.12
N LYS A 195 8.16 -11.12 0.56
CA LYS A 195 7.05 -10.33 1.11
C LYS A 195 7.46 -9.50 2.31
N GLY A 196 6.84 -8.33 2.40
CA GLY A 196 7.10 -7.37 3.47
C GLY A 196 8.44 -6.64 3.36
N LYS A 197 9.26 -6.92 2.35
CA LYS A 197 10.56 -6.30 2.15
C LYS A 197 10.52 -5.22 1.08
N PHE A 198 11.31 -4.18 1.26
CA PHE A 198 11.55 -3.13 0.27
C PHE A 198 12.92 -2.50 0.52
N ILE A 199 13.45 -1.80 -0.48
CA ILE A 199 14.74 -1.14 -0.36
C ILE A 199 14.55 0.37 -0.32
N VAL A 200 15.28 1.00 0.58
CA VAL A 200 15.49 2.45 0.63
C VAL A 200 16.96 2.73 0.37
N ALA A 201 17.25 3.69 -0.50
CA ALA A 201 18.59 4.12 -0.84
C ALA A 201 18.85 5.54 -0.38
N THR A 202 20.11 5.85 -0.06
CA THR A 202 20.60 7.20 0.22
C THR A 202 22.01 7.38 -0.35
N ASN A 203 22.35 8.61 -0.79
CA ASN A 203 23.70 8.99 -1.16
C ASN A 203 24.59 9.36 0.04
N ASP A 204 24.01 9.43 1.25
CA ASP A 204 24.78 9.62 2.48
C ASP A 204 25.16 8.26 3.08
N ILE A 205 26.35 7.77 2.75
CA ILE A 205 26.87 6.47 3.20
C ILE A 205 27.06 6.44 4.72
N LYS A 206 27.28 7.61 5.35
CA LYS A 206 27.55 7.75 6.79
C LYS A 206 26.26 7.78 7.63
N LEU A 207 25.12 8.00 7.00
CA LEU A 207 23.83 8.04 7.70
C LEU A 207 23.57 6.70 8.42
N ASP A 208 23.20 6.77 9.68
CA ASP A 208 22.78 5.58 10.44
C ASP A 208 21.58 4.91 9.79
N ASP A 209 21.58 3.59 9.76
CA ASP A 209 20.54 2.79 9.08
C ASP A 209 19.15 3.00 9.69
N ASN A 210 19.08 3.12 11.01
CA ASN A 210 17.83 3.34 11.71
C ASN A 210 17.33 4.79 11.54
N GLU A 211 18.24 5.75 11.42
CA GLU A 211 17.91 7.14 11.08
C GLU A 211 17.40 7.26 9.65
N ALA A 212 18.05 6.60 8.68
CA ALA A 212 17.56 6.55 7.31
C ALA A 212 16.12 6.02 7.21
N LEU A 213 15.80 4.99 8.00
CA LEU A 213 14.43 4.46 8.07
C LEU A 213 13.45 5.45 8.72
N LYS A 214 13.87 6.17 9.78
CA LYS A 214 13.04 7.19 10.44
C LYS A 214 12.71 8.33 9.48
N GLU A 215 13.71 8.87 8.80
CA GLU A 215 13.55 9.95 7.83
C GLU A 215 12.63 9.52 6.67
N TYR A 216 12.85 8.34 6.11
CA TYR A 216 11.96 7.78 5.09
C TYR A 216 10.51 7.65 5.59
N LYS A 217 10.30 7.23 6.84
CA LYS A 217 8.98 7.12 7.45
C LYS A 217 8.33 8.47 7.74
N GLY A 218 9.13 9.50 7.98
CA GLY A 218 8.67 10.89 8.13
C GLY A 218 7.84 11.37 6.94
N GLN A 219 8.14 10.92 5.72
CA GLN A 219 7.39 11.22 4.50
C GLN A 219 5.88 10.93 4.63
N GLN A 220 5.49 9.91 5.39
CA GLN A 220 4.06 9.57 5.56
C GLN A 220 3.24 10.71 6.19
N SER A 221 3.87 11.57 6.98
CA SER A 221 3.18 12.75 7.56
C SER A 221 2.90 13.79 6.49
N VAL A 222 3.85 14.01 5.58
CA VAL A 222 3.74 14.93 4.44
C VAL A 222 2.69 14.43 3.44
N GLU A 223 2.71 13.14 3.10
CA GLU A 223 1.71 12.53 2.24
C GLU A 223 0.27 12.66 2.79
N ARG A 224 0.10 12.52 4.11
CA ARG A 224 -1.20 12.76 4.76
C ARG A 224 -1.64 14.22 4.63
N GLY A 225 -0.69 15.15 4.73
CA GLY A 225 -0.93 16.57 4.51
C GLY A 225 -1.40 16.84 3.07
N PHE A 226 -0.70 16.31 2.08
CA PHE A 226 -1.11 16.45 0.68
C PHE A 226 -2.45 15.78 0.38
N ARG A 227 -2.76 14.64 1.02
CA ARG A 227 -4.07 14.00 0.89
C ARG A 227 -5.18 14.88 1.45
N PHE A 228 -4.95 15.53 2.58
CA PHE A 228 -5.87 16.50 3.14
C PHE A 228 -6.11 17.67 2.17
N LEU A 229 -5.04 18.24 1.60
CA LEU A 229 -5.13 19.34 0.65
C LEU A 229 -5.86 18.98 -0.66
N LYS A 230 -5.91 17.69 -0.99
CA LYS A 230 -6.64 17.17 -2.17
C LYS A 230 -8.06 16.69 -1.85
N ASP A 231 -8.49 16.73 -0.59
CA ASP A 231 -9.82 16.25 -0.19
C ASP A 231 -10.90 17.27 -0.60
N PRO A 232 -11.86 16.90 -1.47
CA PRO A 232 -12.91 17.81 -1.94
C PRO A 232 -13.80 18.37 -0.82
N LEU A 233 -13.86 17.72 0.34
CA LEU A 233 -14.63 18.21 1.50
C LEU A 233 -14.03 19.48 2.12
N PHE A 234 -12.72 19.69 1.96
CA PHE A 234 -12.03 20.83 2.56
C PHE A 234 -11.63 21.88 1.52
N PHE A 235 -11.50 21.50 0.25
CA PHE A 235 -11.04 22.37 -0.81
C PHE A 235 -11.84 22.20 -2.09
N ALA A 236 -11.83 23.23 -2.93
CA ALA A 236 -12.41 23.18 -4.26
C ALA A 236 -11.81 22.01 -5.06
N SER A 237 -12.66 21.27 -5.77
CA SER A 237 -12.27 20.13 -6.59
C SER A 237 -11.30 20.48 -7.72
N SER A 238 -11.20 21.78 -8.06
CA SER A 238 -10.30 22.31 -9.09
C SER A 238 -9.92 23.77 -8.79
N VAL A 239 -8.71 24.12 -9.20
CA VAL A 239 -8.20 25.49 -9.06
C VAL A 239 -8.43 26.23 -10.37
N PHE A 240 -9.41 27.14 -10.38
CA PHE A 240 -9.74 27.99 -11.54
C PHE A 240 -8.98 29.33 -11.58
N LEU A 241 -7.88 29.43 -10.81
CA LEU A 241 -7.08 30.64 -10.73
C LEU A 241 -6.08 30.72 -11.90
N LYS A 242 -6.07 31.84 -12.61
CA LYS A 242 -5.16 32.08 -13.73
C LYS A 242 -3.91 32.88 -13.34
N LYS A 243 -4.00 33.73 -12.31
CA LYS A 243 -2.89 34.61 -11.89
C LYS A 243 -1.99 33.90 -10.92
N PRO A 244 -0.64 33.85 -11.15
CA PRO A 244 0.31 33.17 -10.27
C PRO A 244 0.23 33.63 -8.80
N GLU A 245 0.07 34.92 -8.55
CA GLU A 245 -0.01 35.48 -7.18
C GLU A 245 -1.21 34.94 -6.42
N ARG A 246 -2.35 34.76 -7.10
CA ARG A 246 -3.54 34.16 -6.49
C ARG A 246 -3.36 32.68 -6.19
N ILE A 247 -2.62 31.97 -7.04
CA ILE A 247 -2.29 30.55 -6.81
C ILE A 247 -1.39 30.42 -5.58
N VAL A 248 -0.39 31.30 -5.44
CA VAL A 248 0.49 31.34 -4.26
C VAL A 248 -0.31 31.67 -3.00
N SER A 249 -1.18 32.68 -3.06
CA SER A 249 -2.03 33.07 -1.92
C SER A 249 -2.96 31.92 -1.49
N LEU A 250 -3.59 31.23 -2.45
CA LEU A 250 -4.39 30.04 -2.14
C LEU A 250 -3.54 28.93 -1.50
N GLY A 251 -2.33 28.69 -2.02
CA GLY A 251 -1.38 27.74 -1.45
C GLY A 251 -1.03 28.07 0.00
N MET A 252 -0.79 29.32 0.33
CA MET A 252 -0.54 29.76 1.72
C MET A 252 -1.75 29.49 2.62
N VAL A 253 -2.96 29.84 2.19
CA VAL A 253 -4.19 29.56 2.96
C VAL A 253 -4.36 28.07 3.19
N MET A 254 -4.10 27.24 2.16
CA MET A 254 -4.17 25.78 2.27
C MET A 254 -3.17 25.22 3.28
N VAL A 255 -1.92 25.68 3.25
CA VAL A 255 -0.88 25.26 4.20
C VAL A 255 -1.24 25.67 5.62
N LEU A 256 -1.73 26.90 5.84
CA LEU A 256 -2.20 27.36 7.13
C LEU A 256 -3.37 26.52 7.65
N SER A 257 -4.34 26.22 6.78
CA SER A 257 -5.47 25.34 7.12
C SER A 257 -5.01 23.95 7.53
N LEU A 258 -4.02 23.38 6.83
CA LEU A 258 -3.41 22.09 7.17
C LEU A 258 -2.70 22.15 8.54
N LEU A 259 -2.00 23.25 8.83
CA LEU A 259 -1.35 23.46 10.12
C LEU A 259 -2.38 23.46 11.26
N ILE A 260 -3.46 24.25 11.12
CA ILE A 260 -4.54 24.32 12.11
C ILE A 260 -5.18 22.94 12.32
N TYR A 261 -5.49 22.25 11.22
CA TYR A 261 -6.03 20.88 11.24
C TYR A 261 -5.12 19.92 12.00
N SER A 262 -3.83 19.95 11.70
CA SER A 262 -2.82 19.07 12.32
C SER A 262 -2.65 19.34 13.80
N VAL A 263 -2.60 20.63 14.19
CA VAL A 263 -2.52 21.06 15.60
C VAL A 263 -3.76 20.62 16.38
N ALA A 264 -4.95 20.84 15.82
CA ALA A 264 -6.20 20.42 16.45
C ALA A 264 -6.27 18.91 16.63
N GLN A 265 -5.86 18.14 15.60
CA GLN A 265 -5.79 16.68 15.68
C GLN A 265 -4.80 16.19 16.73
N PHE A 266 -3.62 16.81 16.80
CA PHE A 266 -2.61 16.50 17.81
C PHE A 266 -3.13 16.75 19.22
N LYS A 267 -3.70 17.95 19.47
CA LYS A 267 -4.26 18.32 20.79
C LYS A 267 -5.35 17.35 21.23
N LEU A 268 -6.30 17.06 20.35
CA LEU A 268 -7.40 16.14 20.67
C LEU A 268 -6.90 14.72 21.00
N ARG A 269 -5.97 14.17 20.20
CA ARG A 269 -5.39 12.85 20.45
C ARG A 269 -4.57 12.79 21.72
N LYS A 270 -3.84 13.87 22.03
CA LYS A 270 -3.09 14.00 23.27
C LYS A 270 -4.02 14.00 24.48
N ALA A 271 -5.06 14.81 24.45
CA ALA A 271 -6.06 14.87 25.52
C ALA A 271 -6.80 13.54 25.72
N LEU A 272 -7.22 12.87 24.63
CA LEU A 272 -7.84 11.54 24.71
C LEU A 272 -6.92 10.50 25.36
N LYS A 273 -5.63 10.54 25.02
CA LYS A 273 -4.63 9.64 25.61
C LYS A 273 -4.40 9.92 27.10
N GLU A 274 -4.30 11.18 27.47
CA GLU A 274 -4.07 11.61 28.87
C GLU A 274 -5.26 11.28 29.77
N CYS A 275 -6.49 11.41 29.27
CA CYS A 275 -7.71 11.08 30.03
C CYS A 275 -8.11 9.61 29.95
N GLY A 276 -7.42 8.77 29.15
CA GLY A 276 -7.80 7.37 28.92
C GLY A 276 -9.13 7.21 28.17
N GLU A 277 -9.59 8.22 27.44
CA GLU A 277 -10.89 8.28 26.81
C GLU A 277 -10.85 8.00 25.31
N THR A 278 -12.04 7.70 24.74
CA THR A 278 -12.18 7.42 23.30
C THR A 278 -13.40 8.15 22.73
N ILE A 279 -13.39 8.33 21.42
CA ILE A 279 -14.56 8.78 20.65
C ILE A 279 -14.83 7.79 19.51
N PRO A 280 -16.06 7.73 18.97
CA PRO A 280 -16.39 6.78 17.91
C PRO A 280 -15.71 7.14 16.58
N ASP A 281 -15.12 6.15 15.91
CA ASP A 281 -14.61 6.27 14.56
C ASP A 281 -15.75 6.32 13.52
N GLN A 282 -15.41 6.26 12.22
CA GLN A 282 -16.41 6.24 11.13
C GLN A 282 -17.32 5.01 11.15
N LYS A 283 -16.89 3.90 11.78
CA LYS A 283 -17.63 2.65 11.93
C LYS A 283 -18.30 2.52 13.30
N GLY A 284 -18.27 3.59 14.11
CA GLY A 284 -18.81 3.59 15.46
C GLY A 284 -17.92 2.90 16.51
N LYS A 285 -16.71 2.44 16.15
CA LYS A 285 -15.79 1.79 17.10
C LYS A 285 -15.04 2.84 17.92
N PRO A 286 -14.81 2.58 19.23
CA PRO A 286 -14.07 3.49 20.09
C PRO A 286 -12.60 3.64 19.61
N THR A 287 -12.12 4.88 19.52
CA THR A 287 -10.73 5.18 19.14
C THR A 287 -10.17 6.37 19.94
N ALA A 288 -8.92 6.24 20.41
CA ALA A 288 -8.13 7.34 20.97
C ALA A 288 -7.33 8.10 19.89
N LYS A 289 -7.40 7.68 18.61
CA LYS A 289 -6.68 8.28 17.49
C LYS A 289 -7.61 8.76 16.37
N PRO A 290 -8.62 9.60 16.66
CA PRO A 290 -9.54 10.09 15.64
C PRO A 290 -8.82 10.97 14.62
N THR A 291 -9.43 11.09 13.42
CA THR A 291 -9.05 12.12 12.44
C THR A 291 -9.91 13.37 12.64
N MET A 292 -9.38 14.56 12.40
CA MET A 292 -10.19 15.79 12.47
C MET A 292 -11.32 15.78 11.43
N ARG A 293 -11.14 15.11 10.28
CA ARG A 293 -12.23 14.87 9.34
C ARG A 293 -13.44 14.22 10.00
N ARG A 294 -13.22 13.16 10.79
CA ARG A 294 -14.30 12.50 11.54
C ARG A 294 -14.94 13.44 12.56
N VAL A 295 -14.13 14.23 13.24
CA VAL A 295 -14.63 15.23 14.18
C VAL A 295 -15.53 16.25 13.47
N PHE A 296 -15.09 16.83 12.34
CA PHE A 296 -15.93 17.74 11.57
C PHE A 296 -17.24 17.10 11.11
N GLN A 297 -17.22 15.86 10.63
CA GLN A 297 -18.44 15.13 10.28
C GLN A 297 -19.40 14.95 11.46
N MET A 298 -18.88 14.79 12.67
CA MET A 298 -19.73 14.72 13.85
C MET A 298 -20.41 16.06 14.19
N PHE A 299 -19.76 17.18 13.86
CA PHE A 299 -20.29 18.52 14.07
C PHE A 299 -21.18 19.02 12.91
N GLU A 300 -21.31 18.24 11.83
CA GLU A 300 -22.29 18.53 10.78
C GLU A 300 -23.71 18.45 11.36
N GLY A 301 -24.55 19.42 10.99
CA GLY A 301 -25.94 19.49 11.44
C GLY A 301 -26.16 20.15 12.80
N ILE A 302 -25.11 20.64 13.45
CA ILE A 302 -25.28 21.57 14.59
C ILE A 302 -25.70 22.92 14.04
N SER A 303 -26.82 23.43 14.53
CA SER A 303 -27.41 24.69 14.07
C SER A 303 -27.54 25.70 15.22
N LEU A 304 -27.34 26.96 14.90
CA LEU A 304 -27.53 28.06 15.83
C LEU A 304 -28.99 28.49 15.83
N LEU A 305 -29.64 28.51 16.96
CA LEU A 305 -30.99 29.04 17.12
C LEU A 305 -30.89 30.54 17.45
N ILE A 306 -31.33 31.38 16.52
CA ILE A 306 -31.37 32.83 16.69
C ILE A 306 -32.83 33.26 16.87
N LYS A 307 -33.14 34.00 17.97
CA LYS A 307 -34.42 34.65 18.19
C LYS A 307 -34.34 36.11 17.80
N LEU A 308 -35.26 36.53 16.95
CA LEU A 308 -35.48 37.93 16.62
C LEU A 308 -36.51 38.51 17.56
N ARG A 309 -36.14 39.55 18.31
CA ARG A 309 -37.06 40.31 19.14
C ARG A 309 -36.84 41.84 18.89
N ASN A 310 -37.86 42.50 18.41
CA ASN A 310 -37.81 43.94 18.07
C ASN A 310 -36.65 44.30 17.10
N GLY A 311 -36.39 43.46 16.13
CA GLY A 311 -35.31 43.67 15.15
C GLY A 311 -33.90 43.34 15.67
N VAL A 312 -33.77 42.90 16.93
CA VAL A 312 -32.47 42.52 17.51
C VAL A 312 -32.35 41.00 17.51
N GLU A 313 -31.28 40.49 16.89
CA GLU A 313 -30.91 39.11 16.90
C GLU A 313 -30.25 38.72 18.24
N ARG A 314 -30.75 37.68 18.87
CA ARG A 314 -30.13 37.06 20.06
C ARG A 314 -29.97 35.57 19.85
N ILE A 315 -28.79 35.04 20.15
CA ILE A 315 -28.54 33.62 20.19
C ILE A 315 -29.38 33.00 21.30
N ALA A 316 -30.26 32.08 20.95
CA ALA A 316 -31.13 31.40 21.90
C ALA A 316 -30.60 30.02 22.33
N GLY A 317 -29.64 29.50 21.57
CA GLY A 317 -29.01 28.19 21.87
C GLY A 317 -28.50 27.46 20.66
N MET A 318 -27.95 26.28 20.87
CA MET A 318 -27.47 25.36 19.84
C MET A 318 -28.41 24.18 19.72
N LEU A 319 -28.82 23.85 18.49
CA LEU A 319 -29.61 22.64 18.19
C LEU A 319 -28.67 21.49 17.83
N ASN A 320 -29.06 20.28 18.18
CA ASN A 320 -28.32 19.04 17.92
C ASN A 320 -26.95 18.91 18.61
N LEU A 321 -26.66 19.73 19.61
CA LEU A 321 -25.44 19.62 20.40
C LEU A 321 -25.57 18.49 21.43
N ARG A 322 -24.98 17.30 21.11
CA ARG A 322 -25.03 16.08 21.94
C ARG A 322 -23.86 16.02 22.92
N GLU A 323 -23.89 15.12 23.89
CA GLU A 323 -22.81 14.92 24.86
C GLU A 323 -21.44 14.67 24.23
N ILE A 324 -21.40 13.90 23.14
CA ILE A 324 -20.15 13.64 22.42
C ILE A 324 -19.48 14.93 21.89
N HIS A 325 -20.27 15.90 21.43
CA HIS A 325 -19.78 17.19 20.98
C HIS A 325 -19.22 17.99 22.13
N ARG A 326 -19.93 18.04 23.27
CA ARG A 326 -19.47 18.70 24.50
C ARG A 326 -18.14 18.11 24.99
N LYS A 327 -18.05 16.78 25.00
CA LYS A 327 -16.81 16.04 25.32
C LYS A 327 -15.65 16.45 24.43
N ILE A 328 -15.84 16.49 23.12
CA ILE A 328 -14.79 16.91 22.18
C ILE A 328 -14.38 18.36 22.40
N LEU A 329 -15.33 19.25 22.63
CA LEU A 329 -15.05 20.66 22.91
C LEU A 329 -14.25 20.84 24.19
N ALA A 330 -14.64 20.14 25.27
CA ALA A 330 -13.90 20.14 26.55
C ALA A 330 -12.45 19.65 26.36
N LEU A 331 -12.23 18.56 25.59
CA LEU A 331 -10.90 18.06 25.31
C LEU A 331 -10.05 18.99 24.46
N LEU A 332 -10.64 19.82 23.61
CA LEU A 332 -9.95 20.83 22.81
C LEU A 332 -9.64 22.10 23.65
N GLY A 333 -10.41 22.36 24.71
CA GLY A 333 -10.18 23.41 25.68
C GLY A 333 -11.29 24.44 25.78
N LYS A 334 -11.27 25.19 26.90
CA LYS A 334 -12.31 26.17 27.30
C LYS A 334 -12.68 27.20 26.23
N SER A 335 -11.76 27.59 25.36
CA SER A 335 -12.04 28.54 24.27
C SER A 335 -13.02 27.98 23.24
N TYR A 336 -12.94 26.67 22.97
CA TYR A 336 -13.85 25.99 22.06
C TYR A 336 -15.21 25.74 22.69
N GLU A 337 -15.26 25.46 24.00
CA GLU A 337 -16.53 25.36 24.72
C GLU A 337 -17.31 26.67 24.69
N LYS A 338 -16.65 27.80 24.90
CA LYS A 338 -17.28 29.12 24.86
C LYS A 338 -17.91 29.47 23.51
N MET A 339 -17.39 28.92 22.39
CA MET A 339 -17.95 29.15 21.07
C MET A 339 -19.30 28.46 20.85
N TYR A 340 -19.57 27.37 21.59
CA TYR A 340 -20.75 26.52 21.45
C TYR A 340 -21.70 26.54 22.65
N LEU A 341 -21.29 27.11 23.76
CA LEU A 341 -22.04 27.17 25.01
C LEU A 341 -22.43 28.59 25.38
N CYS A 342 -22.72 29.43 24.38
CA CYS A 342 -23.19 30.80 24.57
C CYS A 342 -24.54 30.86 25.28
#